data_1238c4b53143441fd969e7d700c02ab2
#
_entry.id   1238c4b53143441fd969e7d700c02ab2
#
_cell.length_a   1.000
_cell.length_b   1.000
_cell.length_c   1.000
_cell.angle_alpha   90.00
_cell.angle_beta   90.00
_cell.angle_gamma   90.00
#
_symmetry.space_group_name_H-M   'P 1'
#
loop_
_entity.id
_entity.type
_entity.pdbx_description
1 polymer ?
#
loop_
_entity_poly.entity_id
_entity_poly.type
_entity_poly.pdbx_seq_one_letter_code
_entity_poly.pdbx_strand_id
1 'polypeptide(L)'
;MTEVRIHHGDLALTGEARASIDEHAAKLQTLDPEIQRFNVTIDAPAAHHRQGGPFAVHIDLALPGKLITVTHRAAPELQAAIHTAFDAARRQLEEYHRRKRDLARQP
;
A
#
# COMPACT_ATOMS: atom_id res chain seq x y z
N MET A 1 -5.12 -15.39 -4.94
CA MET A 1 -4.24 -14.21 -4.79
C MET A 1 -4.53 -13.23 -5.91
N THR A 2 -4.73 -11.97 -5.59
CA THR A 2 -5.10 -10.98 -6.61
C THR A 2 -3.87 -10.31 -7.20
N GLU A 3 -4.02 -9.80 -8.41
CA GLU A 3 -2.96 -9.05 -9.07
C GLU A 3 -2.78 -7.68 -8.41
N VAL A 4 -1.53 -7.30 -8.21
CA VAL A 4 -1.19 -5.97 -7.69
C VAL A 4 -1.07 -5.02 -8.87
N ARG A 5 -1.92 -3.98 -8.89
CA ARG A 5 -1.89 -2.97 -9.94
C ARG A 5 -1.11 -1.77 -9.43
N ILE A 6 -0.08 -1.40 -10.17
CA ILE A 6 0.78 -0.28 -9.81
C ILE A 6 0.58 0.84 -10.81
N HIS A 7 0.18 2.01 -10.31
CA HIS A 7 -0.03 3.21 -11.10
C HIS A 7 1.05 4.23 -10.74
N HIS A 8 1.90 4.57 -11.66
CA HIS A 8 3.03 5.47 -11.39
C HIS A 8 3.16 6.64 -12.36
N GLY A 9 2.17 6.82 -13.24
CA GLY A 9 2.18 7.93 -14.18
C GLY A 9 3.47 7.99 -15.00
N ASP A 10 4.08 9.17 -15.04
CA ASP A 10 5.30 9.40 -15.79
C ASP A 10 6.57 9.01 -15.03
N LEU A 11 6.45 8.60 -13.79
CA LEU A 11 7.59 8.17 -13.00
C LEU A 11 8.15 6.86 -13.55
N ALA A 12 9.45 6.83 -13.82
CA ALA A 12 10.10 5.59 -14.22
C ALA A 12 10.24 4.69 -13.00
N LEU A 13 9.50 3.60 -12.98
CA LEU A 13 9.55 2.64 -11.88
C LEU A 13 10.72 1.69 -12.09
N THR A 14 11.71 1.74 -11.19
CA THR A 14 12.86 0.85 -11.30
C THR A 14 12.46 -0.59 -10.98
N GLY A 15 13.26 -1.53 -11.47
CA GLY A 15 13.03 -2.94 -11.15
C GLY A 15 13.11 -3.20 -9.65
N GLU A 16 14.00 -2.49 -8.96
CA GLU A 16 14.15 -2.60 -7.51
C GLU A 16 12.89 -2.12 -6.77
N ALA A 17 12.34 -0.98 -7.19
CA ALA A 17 11.12 -0.46 -6.58
C ALA A 17 9.94 -1.39 -6.82
N ARG A 18 9.82 -1.91 -8.04
CA ARG A 18 8.75 -2.84 -8.36
C ARG A 18 8.86 -4.13 -7.55
N ALA A 19 10.08 -4.66 -7.43
CA ALA A 19 10.32 -5.86 -6.63
C ALA A 19 9.96 -5.64 -5.17
N SER A 20 10.28 -4.46 -4.63
CA SER A 20 9.94 -4.09 -3.26
C SER A 20 8.42 -4.06 -3.05
N ILE A 21 7.70 -3.45 -3.98
CA ILE A 21 6.24 -3.40 -3.91
C ILE A 21 5.66 -4.82 -3.97
N ASP A 22 6.13 -5.63 -4.90
CA ASP A 22 5.65 -7.00 -5.06
C ASP A 22 5.89 -7.83 -3.81
N GLU A 23 7.05 -7.68 -3.18
CA GLU A 23 7.38 -8.40 -1.96
C GLU A 23 6.47 -7.99 -0.79
N HIS A 24 6.28 -6.69 -0.60
CA HIS A 24 5.39 -6.20 0.46
C HIS A 24 3.94 -6.62 0.20
N ALA A 25 3.51 -6.56 -1.05
CA ALA A 25 2.16 -6.95 -1.41
C ALA A 25 1.92 -8.44 -1.16
N ALA A 26 2.90 -9.28 -1.48
CA ALA A 26 2.79 -10.72 -1.23
C ALA A 26 2.60 -11.02 0.24
N LYS A 27 3.29 -10.29 1.12
CA LYS A 27 3.14 -10.45 2.56
C LYS A 27 1.74 -10.11 3.03
N LEU A 28 1.16 -9.02 2.51
CA LEU A 28 -0.21 -8.64 2.86
C LEU A 28 -1.22 -9.67 2.35
N GLN A 29 -1.03 -10.20 1.16
CA GLN A 29 -1.93 -11.22 0.63
C GLN A 29 -1.82 -12.54 1.37
N THR A 30 -0.66 -12.84 1.94
CA THR A 30 -0.50 -13.99 2.83
C THR A 30 -1.24 -13.77 4.14
N LEU A 31 -1.19 -12.54 4.65
CA LEU A 31 -1.90 -12.16 5.88
C LEU A 31 -3.42 -12.23 5.68
N ASP A 32 -3.91 -11.83 4.50
CA ASP A 32 -5.32 -11.88 4.19
C ASP A 32 -5.55 -12.34 2.74
N PRO A 33 -5.82 -13.64 2.55
CA PRO A 33 -6.07 -14.17 1.20
C PRO A 33 -7.37 -13.68 0.56
N GLU A 34 -8.23 -13.00 1.32
CA GLU A 34 -9.51 -12.51 0.80
C GLU A 34 -9.42 -11.14 0.15
N ILE A 35 -8.21 -10.58 0.03
CA ILE A 35 -8.01 -9.32 -0.71
C ILE A 35 -8.45 -9.52 -2.16
N GLN A 36 -9.45 -8.75 -2.58
CA GLN A 36 -10.06 -8.86 -3.92
C GLN A 36 -9.46 -7.89 -4.92
N ARG A 37 -8.93 -6.77 -4.42
CA ARG A 37 -8.31 -5.74 -5.25
C ARG A 37 -7.16 -5.13 -4.49
N PHE A 38 -6.06 -4.90 -5.22
CA PHE A 38 -4.85 -4.37 -4.63
C PHE A 38 -4.27 -3.34 -5.58
N ASN A 39 -4.45 -2.05 -5.27
CA ASN A 39 -3.94 -0.96 -6.08
C ASN A 39 -2.91 -0.16 -5.30
N VAL A 40 -1.79 0.12 -5.95
CA VAL A 40 -0.73 0.98 -5.42
C VAL A 40 -0.54 2.13 -6.39
N THR A 41 -0.68 3.35 -5.91
CA THR A 41 -0.49 4.54 -6.72
C THR A 41 0.70 5.32 -6.18
N ILE A 42 1.64 5.66 -7.04
CA ILE A 42 2.82 6.42 -6.66
C ILE A 42 2.77 7.76 -7.36
N ASP A 43 2.76 8.83 -6.59
CA ASP A 43 2.82 10.19 -7.10
C ASP A 43 4.24 10.72 -6.89
N ALA A 44 4.88 11.09 -7.99
CA ALA A 44 6.20 11.66 -7.95
C ALA A 44 6.14 13.14 -7.55
N PRO A 45 7.23 13.70 -7.05
CA PRO A 45 7.30 15.14 -6.81
C PRO A 45 7.01 15.92 -8.09
N ALA A 46 6.39 17.08 -7.93
CA ALA A 46 6.09 17.93 -9.08
C ALA A 46 7.38 18.32 -9.81
N ALA A 47 7.29 18.48 -11.11
CA ALA A 47 8.46 18.72 -11.95
C ALA A 47 9.22 20.00 -11.58
N HIS A 48 8.55 20.98 -10.98
CA HIS A 48 9.20 22.22 -10.55
C HIS A 48 9.93 22.08 -9.20
N HIS A 49 9.81 20.98 -8.53
CA HIS A 49 10.54 20.71 -7.28
C HIS A 49 11.89 20.08 -7.64
N ARG A 50 12.89 20.91 -7.79
CA ARG A 50 14.20 20.47 -8.31
C ARG A 50 14.94 19.51 -7.41
N GLN A 51 14.67 19.55 -6.11
CA GLN A 51 15.35 18.69 -5.16
C GLN A 51 14.49 17.50 -4.77
N GLY A 52 13.54 17.20 -5.62
CA GLY A 52 12.53 16.21 -5.27
C GLY A 52 11.63 16.78 -4.19
N GLY A 53 10.53 16.28 -4.04
CA GLY A 53 9.63 16.51 -2.93
C GLY A 53 9.30 15.14 -2.40
N PRO A 54 8.41 15.05 -1.45
CA PRO A 54 8.03 13.75 -0.94
C PRO A 54 7.29 12.95 -2.01
N PHE A 55 7.67 11.71 -2.18
CA PHE A 55 6.85 10.77 -2.93
C PHE A 55 5.61 10.46 -2.10
N ALA A 56 4.46 10.38 -2.73
CA ALA A 56 3.25 9.91 -2.08
C ALA A 56 2.95 8.50 -2.56
N VAL A 57 2.69 7.60 -1.63
CA VAL A 57 2.31 6.23 -1.94
C VAL A 57 0.92 6.00 -1.38
N HIS A 58 0.01 5.62 -2.27
CA HIS A 58 -1.39 5.40 -1.94
C HIS A 58 -1.72 3.93 -2.18
N ILE A 59 -2.30 3.27 -1.19
CA ILE A 59 -2.63 1.84 -1.28
C ILE A 59 -4.12 1.66 -1.03
N ASP A 60 -4.78 0.99 -1.95
CA ASP A 60 -6.18 0.61 -1.81
C ASP A 60 -6.29 -0.90 -1.78
N LEU A 61 -6.87 -1.43 -0.72
CA LEU A 61 -7.16 -2.84 -0.57
C LEU A 61 -8.66 -3.02 -0.46
N ALA A 62 -9.24 -3.79 -1.38
CA ALA A 62 -10.65 -4.14 -1.28
C ALA A 62 -10.78 -5.56 -0.74
N LEU A 63 -11.52 -5.68 0.35
CA LEU A 63 -11.88 -6.93 1.01
C LEU A 63 -13.40 -7.10 0.91
N PRO A 64 -13.95 -8.29 1.17
CA PRO A 64 -15.41 -8.42 1.23
C PRO A 64 -15.99 -7.44 2.25
N GLY A 65 -16.79 -6.47 1.76
CA GLY A 65 -17.47 -5.49 2.60
C GLY A 65 -16.58 -4.44 3.25
N LYS A 66 -15.30 -4.33 2.84
CA LYS A 66 -14.38 -3.38 3.47
C LYS A 66 -13.36 -2.85 2.49
N LEU A 67 -13.18 -1.54 2.50
CA LEU A 67 -12.10 -0.89 1.75
C LEU A 67 -11.11 -0.30 2.73
N ILE A 68 -9.85 -0.68 2.59
CA ILE A 68 -8.75 -0.10 3.37
C ILE A 68 -7.96 0.81 2.46
N THR A 69 -7.81 2.06 2.84
CA THR A 69 -7.13 3.07 2.07
C THR A 69 -6.04 3.71 2.92
N VAL A 70 -4.83 3.75 2.37
CA VAL A 70 -3.68 4.38 3.03
C VAL A 70 -3.05 5.36 2.05
N THR A 71 -2.78 6.56 2.51
CA THR A 71 -1.98 7.53 1.76
C THR A 71 -0.85 7.97 2.66
N HIS A 72 0.37 7.83 2.19
CA HIS A 72 1.53 8.23 2.96
C HIS A 72 2.45 9.10 2.12
N ARG A 73 2.75 10.29 2.63
CA ARG A 73 3.71 11.21 2.03
C ARG A 73 4.97 11.14 2.87
N ALA A 74 5.98 10.51 2.32
CA ALA A 74 7.20 10.29 3.06
C ALA A 74 8.34 11.18 2.54
N ALA A 75 9.49 10.93 3.07
CA ALA A 75 10.74 11.59 2.71
C ALA A 75 11.05 11.45 1.20
N PRO A 76 12.10 12.14 0.72
CA PRO A 76 12.40 12.16 -0.71
C PRO A 76 12.76 10.81 -1.34
N GLU A 77 12.97 9.78 -0.54
CA GLU A 77 13.30 8.47 -1.06
C GLU A 77 12.07 7.60 -1.26
N LEU A 78 11.92 7.09 -2.47
CA LEU A 78 10.78 6.26 -2.84
C LEU A 78 10.71 4.98 -2.02
N GLN A 79 11.84 4.32 -1.76
CA GLN A 79 11.85 3.09 -0.98
C GLN A 79 11.32 3.31 0.44
N ALA A 80 11.68 4.43 1.06
CA ALA A 80 11.15 4.77 2.38
C ALA A 80 9.64 5.00 2.34
N ALA A 81 9.15 5.68 1.30
CA ALA A 81 7.72 5.92 1.13
C ALA A 81 6.95 4.61 0.96
N ILE A 82 7.49 3.70 0.15
CA ILE A 82 6.89 2.38 -0.08
C ILE A 82 6.82 1.61 1.24
N HIS A 83 7.93 1.52 1.95
CA HIS A 83 7.99 0.78 3.21
C HIS A 83 6.98 1.31 4.22
N THR A 84 6.95 2.63 4.40
CA THR A 84 6.06 3.24 5.39
C THR A 84 4.59 3.06 5.03
N ALA A 85 4.25 3.20 3.74
CA ALA A 85 2.87 3.02 3.31
C ALA A 85 2.40 1.59 3.52
N PHE A 86 3.23 0.60 3.17
CA PHE A 86 2.88 -0.80 3.37
C PHE A 86 2.82 -1.18 4.85
N ASP A 87 3.67 -0.59 5.68
CA ASP A 87 3.59 -0.81 7.12
C ASP A 87 2.26 -0.30 7.68
N ALA A 88 1.84 0.88 7.25
CA ALA A 88 0.55 1.44 7.66
C ALA A 88 -0.62 0.57 7.17
N ALA A 89 -0.53 0.07 5.94
CA ALA A 89 -1.57 -0.82 5.40
C ALA A 89 -1.65 -2.12 6.22
N ARG A 90 -0.50 -2.69 6.58
CA ARG A 90 -0.47 -3.89 7.42
C ARG A 90 -1.14 -3.65 8.76
N ARG A 91 -0.84 -2.53 9.41
CA ARG A 91 -1.45 -2.20 10.69
C ARG A 91 -2.96 -2.07 10.60
N GLN A 92 -3.47 -1.42 9.55
CA GLN A 92 -4.90 -1.28 9.36
C GLN A 92 -5.57 -2.62 9.09
N LEU A 93 -4.90 -3.48 8.33
CA LEU A 93 -5.42 -4.81 8.05
C LEU A 93 -5.48 -5.67 9.31
N GLU A 94 -4.42 -5.63 10.12
CA GLU A 94 -4.39 -6.34 11.41
C GLU A 94 -5.47 -5.81 12.35
N GLU A 95 -5.67 -4.50 12.40
CA GLU A 95 -6.72 -3.88 13.20
C GLU A 95 -8.11 -4.32 12.74
N TYR A 96 -8.32 -4.39 11.43
CA TYR A 96 -9.58 -4.86 10.87
C TYR A 96 -9.84 -6.31 11.29
N HIS A 97 -8.83 -7.19 11.22
CA HIS A 97 -8.96 -8.57 11.65
C HIS A 97 -9.28 -8.67 13.13
N ARG A 98 -8.65 -7.86 13.95
CA ARG A 98 -8.89 -7.85 15.39
C ARG A 98 -10.32 -7.44 15.70
N ARG A 99 -10.81 -6.38 15.08
CA ARG A 99 -12.18 -5.91 15.29
C ARG A 99 -13.20 -6.95 14.84
N LYS A 100 -12.93 -7.61 13.74
CA LYS A 100 -13.81 -8.65 13.23
C LYS A 100 -13.90 -9.84 14.20
N ARG A 101 -12.77 -10.24 14.77
CA ARG A 101 -12.76 -11.30 15.80
C ARG A 101 -13.52 -10.88 17.05
N ASP A 102 -13.32 -9.64 17.49
CA ASP A 102 -13.98 -9.14 18.69
C ASP A 102 -15.50 -9.11 18.51
N LEU A 103 -15.97 -8.68 17.34
CA LEU A 103 -17.39 -8.67 17.04
C LEU A 103 -17.98 -10.09 17.03
N ALA A 104 -17.23 -11.05 16.50
CA ALA A 104 -17.67 -12.44 16.46
C ALA A 104 -17.78 -13.07 17.85
N ARG A 105 -17.09 -12.53 18.85
CA ARG A 105 -17.12 -13.02 20.22
C ARG A 105 -18.22 -12.42 21.08
N GLN A 106 -18.86 -11.37 20.59
CA GLN A 106 -19.94 -10.73 21.34
C GLN A 106 -21.19 -11.61 21.30
N PRO A 107 -21.84 -11.81 22.46
CA PRO A 107 -23.07 -12.61 22.49
C PRO A 107 -24.24 -11.96 21.79
#